data_4f050f44d0930b2e5c2ebc2ffbc74f48
#
_entry.id   4f050f44d0930b2e5c2ebc2ffbc74f48
#
_cell.length_a   1.000
_cell.length_b   1.000
_cell.length_c   1.000
_cell.angle_alpha   90.00
_cell.angle_beta   90.00
_cell.angle_gamma   90.00
#
_symmetry.space_group_name_H-M   'P 1'
#
loop_
_entity.id
_entity.type
_entity.pdbx_description
1 polymer ?
#
loop_
_entity_poly.entity_id
_entity_poly.type
_entity_poly.pdbx_seq_one_letter_code
_entity_poly.pdbx_strand_id
1 'polypeptide(L)'
;MADVTLTEILNILFRWFHVFAGIMWIGLLYFFNFVNGPYVATLDAETKKKAVPELMPRALFFFRWAAMVTFILGLLLVYINYLGPNKEADFTSARGHWISLGILFGTIMWFNVWFVIWPAQRKIINGIKTGPPAAPEIPKRAAMASKINTYLSVPLTFSMLAAGKHFIHDEWYWFVGVLVIGYFAVNGLYKTAAKVSTNV
;
A
#
# COMPACT_ATOMS: atom_id res chain seq x y z
N MET A 1 1.45 29.58 28.07
CA MET A 1 1.56 28.38 27.20
C MET A 1 0.22 28.25 26.52
N ALA A 2 0.17 28.08 25.22
CA ALA A 2 -1.11 27.80 24.56
C ALA A 2 -1.60 26.41 25.03
N ASP A 3 -2.86 26.33 25.47
CA ASP A 3 -3.45 25.06 25.89
C ASP A 3 -3.60 24.14 24.66
N VAL A 4 -3.06 22.94 24.77
CA VAL A 4 -3.15 21.94 23.70
C VAL A 4 -4.58 21.45 23.62
N THR A 5 -5.20 21.57 22.46
CA THR A 5 -6.58 21.14 22.24
C THR A 5 -6.69 19.63 22.01
N LEU A 6 -7.84 19.03 22.34
CA LEU A 6 -8.11 17.61 22.06
C LEU A 6 -7.93 17.30 20.57
N THR A 7 -8.32 18.23 19.68
CA THR A 7 -8.19 18.05 18.22
C THR A 7 -6.73 17.94 17.79
N GLU A 8 -5.83 18.74 18.37
CA GLU A 8 -4.39 18.65 18.08
C GLU A 8 -3.80 17.31 18.55
N ILE A 9 -4.18 16.85 19.76
CA ILE A 9 -3.77 15.54 20.27
C ILE A 9 -4.25 14.42 19.34
N LEU A 10 -5.51 14.42 18.96
CA LEU A 10 -6.06 13.41 18.05
C LEU A 10 -5.41 13.45 16.68
N ASN A 11 -5.13 14.65 16.16
CA ASN A 11 -4.47 14.82 14.85
C ASN A 11 -3.08 14.17 14.86
N ILE A 12 -2.24 14.44 15.86
CA ILE A 12 -0.89 13.86 15.93
C ILE A 12 -0.92 12.35 16.16
N LEU A 13 -1.82 11.85 17.02
CA LEU A 13 -1.98 10.41 17.25
C LEU A 13 -2.44 9.67 15.99
N PHE A 14 -3.44 10.19 15.28
CA PHE A 14 -3.92 9.56 14.04
C PHE A 14 -2.87 9.60 12.93
N ARG A 15 -2.08 10.69 12.80
CA ARG A 15 -0.94 10.77 11.88
C ARG A 15 0.11 9.72 12.23
N TRP A 16 0.47 9.59 13.49
CA TRP A 16 1.46 8.62 13.93
C TRP A 16 1.06 7.19 13.60
N PHE A 17 -0.14 6.79 14.03
CA PHE A 17 -0.63 5.43 13.75
C PHE A 17 -0.93 5.19 12.26
N HIS A 18 -1.37 6.22 11.51
CA HIS A 18 -1.52 6.13 10.05
C HIS A 18 -0.18 5.82 9.37
N VAL A 19 0.87 6.54 9.72
CA VAL A 19 2.22 6.32 9.19
C VAL A 19 2.76 4.96 9.61
N PHE A 20 2.63 4.59 10.89
CA PHE A 20 3.08 3.30 11.39
C PHE A 20 2.41 2.11 10.67
N ALA A 21 1.09 2.15 10.54
CA ALA A 21 0.34 1.14 9.80
C ALA A 21 0.67 1.18 8.30
N GLY A 22 0.88 2.36 7.73
CA GLY A 22 1.30 2.56 6.34
C GLY A 22 2.67 1.94 6.05
N ILE A 23 3.64 2.07 6.93
CA ILE A 23 4.95 1.42 6.83
C ILE A 23 4.78 -0.11 6.78
N MET A 24 3.97 -0.67 7.66
CA MET A 24 3.69 -2.11 7.67
C MET A 24 2.99 -2.56 6.38
N TRP A 25 2.00 -1.81 5.92
CA TRP A 25 1.26 -2.12 4.68
C TRP A 25 2.16 -2.10 3.46
N ILE A 26 2.88 -0.99 3.23
CA ILE A 26 3.77 -0.83 2.06
C ILE A 26 4.97 -1.77 2.15
N GLY A 27 5.55 -1.95 3.34
CA GLY A 27 6.65 -2.89 3.55
C GLY A 27 6.29 -4.33 3.20
N LEU A 28 5.11 -4.80 3.62
CA LEU A 28 4.61 -6.13 3.25
C LEU A 28 4.24 -6.23 1.77
N LEU A 29 3.74 -5.15 1.15
CA LEU A 29 3.53 -5.10 -0.30
C LEU A 29 4.84 -5.35 -1.06
N TYR A 30 5.91 -4.68 -0.65
CA TYR A 30 7.25 -4.84 -1.26
C TYR A 30 7.85 -6.21 -0.96
N PHE A 31 7.68 -6.71 0.26
CA PHE A 31 8.07 -8.08 0.61
C PHE A 31 7.40 -9.11 -0.33
N PHE A 32 6.10 -9.01 -0.56
CA PHE A 32 5.41 -9.94 -1.45
C PHE A 32 5.90 -9.87 -2.89
N ASN A 33 6.16 -8.67 -3.42
CA ASN A 33 6.50 -8.48 -4.82
C ASN A 33 7.99 -8.68 -5.13
N PHE A 34 8.88 -8.31 -4.21
CA PHE A 34 10.32 -8.29 -4.49
C PHE A 34 11.09 -9.42 -3.80
N VAL A 35 10.55 -9.99 -2.73
CA VAL A 35 11.22 -11.05 -1.96
C VAL A 35 10.46 -12.37 -2.04
N ASN A 36 9.24 -12.39 -1.51
CA ASN A 36 8.49 -13.64 -1.37
C ASN A 36 8.08 -14.25 -2.71
N GLY A 37 7.64 -13.42 -3.68
CA GLY A 37 7.26 -13.90 -5.00
C GLY A 37 8.39 -14.62 -5.74
N PRO A 38 9.56 -13.97 -5.92
CA PRO A 38 10.75 -14.61 -6.46
C PRO A 38 11.17 -15.87 -5.67
N TYR A 39 11.20 -15.81 -4.34
CA TYR A 39 11.54 -16.95 -3.49
C TYR A 39 10.62 -18.16 -3.72
N VAL A 40 9.29 -17.95 -3.66
CA VAL A 40 8.31 -19.03 -3.84
C VAL A 40 8.41 -19.62 -5.25
N ALA A 41 8.85 -18.87 -6.25
CA ALA A 41 9.06 -19.38 -7.61
C ALA A 41 10.21 -20.40 -7.71
N THR A 42 11.20 -20.33 -6.82
CA THR A 42 12.34 -21.27 -6.78
C THR A 42 12.04 -22.57 -6.02
N LEU A 43 10.97 -22.62 -5.25
CA LEU A 43 10.63 -23.78 -4.43
C LEU A 43 10.07 -24.94 -5.27
N ASP A 44 10.49 -26.16 -4.95
CA ASP A 44 9.84 -27.38 -5.42
C ASP A 44 8.41 -27.53 -4.88
N ALA A 45 7.64 -28.43 -5.46
CA ALA A 45 6.23 -28.61 -5.11
C ALA A 45 6.00 -29.01 -3.63
N GLU A 46 6.88 -29.83 -3.06
CA GLU A 46 6.74 -30.33 -1.71
C GLU A 46 7.07 -29.24 -0.68
N THR A 47 8.18 -28.54 -0.87
CA THR A 47 8.57 -27.39 -0.05
C THR A 47 7.52 -26.28 -0.11
N LYS A 48 6.96 -26.02 -1.29
CA LYS A 48 5.88 -25.05 -1.47
C LYS A 48 4.63 -25.40 -0.66
N LYS A 49 4.24 -26.69 -0.61
CA LYS A 49 3.10 -27.18 0.19
C LYS A 49 3.29 -26.96 1.69
N LYS A 50 4.52 -26.96 2.18
CA LYS A 50 4.84 -26.70 3.60
C LYS A 50 4.98 -25.19 3.86
N ALA A 51 5.81 -24.50 3.12
CA ALA A 51 6.19 -23.10 3.39
C ALA A 51 5.06 -22.10 3.14
N VAL A 52 4.34 -22.22 2.03
CA VAL A 52 3.32 -21.21 1.65
C VAL A 52 2.15 -21.17 2.64
N PRO A 53 1.55 -22.31 3.07
CA PRO A 53 0.46 -22.30 4.02
C PRO A 53 0.86 -21.85 5.44
N GLU A 54 2.14 -21.88 5.77
CA GLU A 54 2.65 -21.42 7.07
C GLU A 54 2.96 -19.90 7.06
N LEU A 55 3.64 -19.41 6.04
CA LEU A 55 4.08 -18.03 5.97
C LEU A 55 2.96 -17.08 5.52
N MET A 56 2.28 -17.43 4.42
CA MET A 56 1.38 -16.49 3.75
C MET A 56 0.18 -16.05 4.58
N PRO A 57 -0.51 -16.92 5.35
CA PRO A 57 -1.64 -16.47 6.18
C PRO A 57 -1.22 -15.43 7.23
N ARG A 58 -0.03 -15.60 7.83
CA ARG A 58 0.51 -14.66 8.82
C ARG A 58 0.83 -13.31 8.20
N ALA A 59 1.59 -13.31 7.12
CA ALA A 59 1.96 -12.08 6.42
C ALA A 59 0.73 -11.36 5.84
N LEU A 60 -0.23 -12.08 5.25
CA LEU A 60 -1.47 -11.51 4.72
C LEU A 60 -2.41 -10.99 5.81
N PHE A 61 -2.38 -11.54 7.03
CA PHE A 61 -3.12 -10.99 8.15
C PHE A 61 -2.66 -9.56 8.46
N PHE A 62 -1.37 -9.37 8.68
CA PHE A 62 -0.81 -8.04 8.96
C PHE A 62 -0.97 -7.10 7.76
N PHE A 63 -0.75 -7.57 6.54
CA PHE A 63 -0.91 -6.79 5.32
C PHE A 63 -2.30 -6.16 5.17
N ARG A 64 -3.35 -6.98 5.30
CA ARG A 64 -4.73 -6.48 5.11
C ARG A 64 -5.20 -5.59 6.26
N TRP A 65 -4.83 -5.93 7.52
CA TRP A 65 -5.23 -5.13 8.66
C TRP A 65 -4.44 -3.83 8.74
N ALA A 66 -3.17 -3.82 8.40
CA ALA A 66 -2.40 -2.60 8.24
C ALA A 66 -3.02 -1.67 7.18
N ALA A 67 -3.42 -2.22 6.02
CA ALA A 67 -4.15 -1.47 5.00
C ALA A 67 -5.47 -0.88 5.53
N MET A 68 -6.24 -1.64 6.33
CA MET A 68 -7.49 -1.17 6.93
C MET A 68 -7.26 -0.05 7.94
N VAL A 69 -6.32 -0.22 8.87
CA VAL A 69 -5.99 0.79 9.87
C VAL A 69 -5.49 2.07 9.20
N THR A 70 -4.59 1.95 8.22
CA THR A 70 -4.11 3.11 7.44
C THR A 70 -5.28 3.82 6.77
N PHE A 71 -6.19 3.09 6.13
CA PHE A 71 -7.34 3.66 5.43
C PHE A 71 -8.29 4.40 6.38
N ILE A 72 -8.70 3.77 7.48
CA ILE A 72 -9.62 4.37 8.48
C ILE A 72 -8.99 5.63 9.09
N LEU A 73 -7.73 5.55 9.53
CA LEU A 73 -7.04 6.70 10.11
C LEU A 73 -6.84 7.81 9.09
N GLY A 74 -6.62 7.46 7.81
CA GLY A 74 -6.58 8.42 6.71
C GLY A 74 -7.89 9.18 6.55
N LEU A 75 -9.05 8.50 6.61
CA LEU A 75 -10.37 9.14 6.56
C LEU A 75 -10.60 10.08 7.75
N LEU A 76 -10.20 9.67 8.96
CA LEU A 76 -10.29 10.52 10.16
C LEU A 76 -9.40 11.77 10.02
N LEU A 77 -8.20 11.64 9.48
CA LEU A 77 -7.31 12.78 9.20
C LEU A 77 -7.88 13.71 8.12
N VAL A 78 -8.53 13.17 7.09
CA VAL A 78 -9.24 13.98 6.09
C VAL A 78 -10.38 14.76 6.75
N TYR A 79 -11.15 14.12 7.61
CA TYR A 79 -12.21 14.80 8.35
C TYR A 79 -11.65 15.97 9.18
N ILE A 80 -10.64 15.72 10.01
CA ILE A 80 -10.07 16.75 10.90
C ILE A 80 -9.46 17.90 10.09
N ASN A 81 -8.69 17.62 9.04
CA ASN A 81 -7.86 18.62 8.38
C ASN A 81 -8.54 19.33 7.20
N TYR A 82 -9.59 18.72 6.59
CA TYR A 82 -10.20 19.24 5.35
C TYR A 82 -11.72 19.42 5.41
N LEU A 83 -12.44 18.72 6.28
CA LEU A 83 -13.91 18.75 6.34
C LEU A 83 -14.47 19.29 7.66
N GLY A 84 -13.76 19.11 8.76
CA GLY A 84 -14.21 19.49 10.10
C GLY A 84 -14.26 21.00 10.34
N PRO A 85 -14.84 21.44 11.47
CA PRO A 85 -15.01 22.86 11.78
C PRO A 85 -13.69 23.62 11.94
N ASN A 86 -12.63 22.94 12.34
CA ASN A 86 -11.28 23.50 12.53
C ASN A 86 -10.33 23.04 11.39
N LYS A 87 -10.82 22.92 10.16
CA LYS A 87 -10.02 22.49 9.00
C LYS A 87 -8.81 23.40 8.78
N GLU A 88 -7.66 22.79 8.45
CA GLU A 88 -6.41 23.49 8.16
C GLU A 88 -6.23 23.85 6.68
N ALA A 89 -6.95 23.19 5.78
CA ALA A 89 -6.84 23.38 4.35
C ALA A 89 -8.14 23.05 3.61
N ASP A 90 -8.27 23.55 2.40
CA ASP A 90 -9.37 23.24 1.47
C ASP A 90 -8.87 22.29 0.37
N PHE A 91 -9.79 21.50 -0.19
CA PHE A 91 -9.48 20.62 -1.33
C PHE A 91 -9.08 21.37 -2.60
N THR A 92 -9.40 22.65 -2.71
CA THR A 92 -9.00 23.53 -3.82
C THR A 92 -7.60 24.13 -3.67
N SER A 93 -6.94 23.92 -2.54
CA SER A 93 -5.56 24.34 -2.33
C SER A 93 -4.57 23.33 -2.92
N ALA A 94 -3.31 23.75 -3.12
CA ALA A 94 -2.23 22.84 -3.53
C ALA A 94 -2.12 21.60 -2.62
N ARG A 95 -2.23 21.80 -1.30
CA ARG A 95 -2.32 20.71 -0.32
C ARG A 95 -3.52 19.79 -0.56
N GLY A 96 -4.66 20.41 -0.89
CA GLY A 96 -5.91 19.69 -1.19
C GLY A 96 -5.81 18.86 -2.45
N HIS A 97 -5.17 19.33 -3.49
CA HIS A 97 -4.93 18.58 -4.72
C HIS A 97 -4.05 17.36 -4.47
N TRP A 98 -2.95 17.52 -3.73
CA TRP A 98 -2.07 16.39 -3.37
C TRP A 98 -2.74 15.36 -2.48
N ILE A 99 -3.47 15.79 -1.46
CA ILE A 99 -4.18 14.83 -0.60
C ILE A 99 -5.28 14.09 -1.35
N SER A 100 -5.96 14.76 -2.30
CA SER A 100 -6.99 14.12 -3.15
C SER A 100 -6.40 13.00 -3.99
N LEU A 101 -5.21 13.20 -4.57
CA LEU A 101 -4.49 12.16 -5.30
C LEU A 101 -4.09 11.01 -4.35
N GLY A 102 -3.61 11.34 -3.15
CA GLY A 102 -3.29 10.36 -2.12
C GLY A 102 -4.50 9.54 -1.67
N ILE A 103 -5.66 10.18 -1.49
CA ILE A 103 -6.93 9.50 -1.16
C ILE A 103 -7.33 8.55 -2.29
N LEU A 104 -7.24 9.00 -3.55
CA LEU A 104 -7.57 8.18 -4.72
C LEU A 104 -6.70 6.92 -4.78
N PHE A 105 -5.37 7.06 -4.71
CA PHE A 105 -4.46 5.93 -4.78
C PHE A 105 -4.59 5.01 -3.57
N GLY A 106 -4.70 5.58 -2.37
CA GLY A 106 -4.90 4.82 -1.14
C GLY A 106 -6.18 3.99 -1.17
N THR A 107 -7.28 4.57 -1.68
CA THR A 107 -8.56 3.88 -1.83
C THR A 107 -8.47 2.73 -2.84
N ILE A 108 -7.87 2.95 -4.01
CA ILE A 108 -7.66 1.89 -5.01
C ILE A 108 -6.81 0.75 -4.42
N MET A 109 -5.71 1.10 -3.74
CA MET A 109 -4.83 0.11 -3.16
C MET A 109 -5.49 -0.68 -2.03
N TRP A 110 -6.24 -0.02 -1.14
CA TRP A 110 -7.03 -0.66 -0.09
C TRP A 110 -8.10 -1.58 -0.68
N PHE A 111 -8.85 -1.12 -1.68
CA PHE A 111 -9.85 -1.93 -2.38
C PHE A 111 -9.22 -3.19 -2.98
N ASN A 112 -8.10 -3.06 -3.66
CA ASN A 112 -7.37 -4.19 -4.23
C ASN A 112 -6.97 -5.21 -3.15
N VAL A 113 -6.53 -4.76 -1.98
CA VAL A 113 -6.15 -5.66 -0.87
C VAL A 113 -7.37 -6.47 -0.40
N TRP A 114 -8.49 -5.82 -0.12
CA TRP A 114 -9.63 -6.47 0.53
C TRP A 114 -10.51 -7.26 -0.42
N PHE A 115 -10.72 -6.76 -1.63
CA PHE A 115 -11.71 -7.32 -2.55
C PHE A 115 -11.10 -8.11 -3.70
N VAL A 116 -9.80 -7.99 -3.96
CA VAL A 116 -9.14 -8.71 -5.05
C VAL A 116 -8.05 -9.65 -4.50
N ILE A 117 -7.04 -9.10 -3.82
CA ILE A 117 -5.86 -9.87 -3.40
C ILE A 117 -6.22 -10.89 -2.33
N TRP A 118 -6.85 -10.46 -1.25
CA TRP A 118 -7.17 -11.33 -0.12
C TRP A 118 -8.08 -12.52 -0.49
N PRO A 119 -9.23 -12.33 -1.18
CA PRO A 119 -10.07 -13.46 -1.59
C PRO A 119 -9.36 -14.43 -2.53
N ALA A 120 -8.53 -13.92 -3.44
CA ALA A 120 -7.74 -14.75 -4.35
C ALA A 120 -6.68 -15.55 -3.58
N GLN A 121 -5.93 -14.92 -2.68
CA GLN A 121 -4.89 -15.60 -1.88
C GLN A 121 -5.48 -16.70 -0.99
N ARG A 122 -6.66 -16.51 -0.41
CA ARG A 122 -7.37 -17.59 0.32
C ARG A 122 -7.59 -18.81 -0.55
N LYS A 123 -8.06 -18.62 -1.79
CA LYS A 123 -8.28 -19.74 -2.75
C LYS A 123 -6.98 -20.42 -3.14
N ILE A 124 -5.92 -19.65 -3.40
CA ILE A 124 -4.60 -20.18 -3.75
C ILE A 124 -4.02 -21.01 -2.61
N ILE A 125 -4.02 -20.48 -1.39
CA ILE A 125 -3.48 -21.18 -0.20
C ILE A 125 -4.29 -22.45 0.09
N ASN A 126 -5.61 -22.39 0.01
CA ASN A 126 -6.45 -23.57 0.20
C ASN A 126 -6.17 -24.64 -0.87
N GLY A 127 -6.04 -24.25 -2.13
CA GLY A 127 -5.66 -25.20 -3.21
C GLY A 127 -4.30 -25.86 -2.95
N ILE A 128 -3.33 -25.15 -2.43
CA ILE A 128 -2.03 -25.71 -2.03
C ILE A 128 -2.18 -26.72 -0.88
N LYS A 129 -3.07 -26.45 0.08
CA LYS A 129 -3.32 -27.34 1.25
C LYS A 129 -4.10 -28.59 0.87
N THR A 130 -5.18 -28.45 0.10
CA THR A 130 -6.18 -29.52 -0.10
C THR A 130 -6.05 -30.27 -1.42
N GLY A 131 -5.22 -29.77 -2.34
CA GLY A 131 -4.89 -30.47 -3.57
C GLY A 131 -5.50 -29.92 -4.88
N PRO A 132 -6.79 -29.49 -4.98
CA PRO A 132 -7.24 -28.90 -6.23
C PRO A 132 -6.68 -27.48 -6.39
N PRO A 133 -5.88 -27.21 -7.43
CA PRO A 133 -5.30 -25.89 -7.64
C PRO A 133 -6.39 -24.86 -7.94
N ALA A 134 -6.17 -23.62 -7.51
CA ALA A 134 -7.05 -22.52 -7.88
C ALA A 134 -7.02 -22.32 -9.42
N ALA A 135 -8.18 -21.97 -10.00
CA ALA A 135 -8.28 -21.69 -11.43
C ALA A 135 -7.22 -20.66 -11.86
N PRO A 136 -6.58 -20.82 -13.05
CA PRO A 136 -5.39 -20.07 -13.46
C PRO A 136 -5.57 -18.53 -13.49
N GLU A 137 -6.78 -18.04 -13.69
CA GLU A 137 -7.11 -16.61 -13.68
C GLU A 137 -7.03 -15.98 -12.29
N ILE A 138 -7.22 -16.77 -11.21
CA ILE A 138 -7.22 -16.27 -9.84
C ILE A 138 -5.82 -15.75 -9.43
N PRO A 139 -4.73 -16.55 -9.55
CA PRO A 139 -3.40 -16.04 -9.25
C PRO A 139 -2.96 -14.92 -10.19
N LYS A 140 -3.34 -14.94 -11.46
CA LYS A 140 -3.04 -13.84 -12.41
C LYS A 140 -3.69 -12.54 -11.98
N ARG A 141 -4.96 -12.57 -11.57
CA ARG A 141 -5.69 -11.39 -11.09
C ARG A 141 -5.09 -10.84 -9.80
N ALA A 142 -4.75 -11.71 -8.85
CA ALA A 142 -4.10 -11.30 -7.60
C ALA A 142 -2.74 -10.65 -7.85
N ALA A 143 -1.91 -11.24 -8.72
CA ALA A 143 -0.62 -10.71 -9.10
C ALA A 143 -0.73 -9.34 -9.79
N MET A 144 -1.70 -9.18 -10.71
CA MET A 144 -1.96 -7.91 -11.37
C MET A 144 -2.35 -6.82 -10.37
N ALA A 145 -3.29 -7.09 -9.46
CA ALA A 145 -3.72 -6.14 -8.44
C ALA A 145 -2.57 -5.76 -7.50
N SER A 146 -1.75 -6.74 -7.09
CA SER A 146 -0.56 -6.49 -6.28
C SER A 146 0.47 -5.63 -7.02
N LYS A 147 0.70 -5.90 -8.29
CA LYS A 147 1.59 -5.11 -9.16
C LYS A 147 1.09 -3.67 -9.32
N ILE A 148 -0.20 -3.47 -9.57
CA ILE A 148 -0.83 -2.12 -9.61
C ILE A 148 -0.57 -1.39 -8.30
N ASN A 149 -0.84 -2.02 -7.16
CA ASN A 149 -0.59 -1.42 -5.85
C ASN A 149 0.89 -1.02 -5.68
N THR A 150 1.83 -1.82 -6.16
CA THR A 150 3.26 -1.51 -6.09
C THR A 150 3.60 -0.26 -6.91
N TYR A 151 3.04 -0.10 -8.11
CA TYR A 151 3.24 1.12 -8.90
C TYR A 151 2.57 2.35 -8.30
N LEU A 152 1.41 2.20 -7.67
CA LEU A 152 0.70 3.30 -7.01
C LEU A 152 1.34 3.72 -5.69
N SER A 153 2.11 2.85 -5.04
CA SER A 153 2.66 3.11 -3.71
C SER A 153 3.66 4.27 -3.69
N VAL A 154 4.46 4.44 -4.73
CA VAL A 154 5.46 5.54 -4.81
C VAL A 154 4.78 6.89 -4.97
N PRO A 155 3.89 7.11 -5.97
CA PRO A 155 3.16 8.37 -6.06
C PRO A 155 2.20 8.60 -4.88
N LEU A 156 1.64 7.56 -4.26
CA LEU A 156 0.86 7.67 -3.03
C LEU A 156 1.70 8.29 -1.90
N THR A 157 2.87 7.73 -1.61
CA THR A 157 3.74 8.23 -0.54
C THR A 157 4.21 9.65 -0.81
N PHE A 158 4.54 10.00 -2.06
CA PHE A 158 4.85 11.37 -2.42
C PHE A 158 3.65 12.30 -2.17
N SER A 159 2.45 11.93 -2.59
CA SER A 159 1.25 12.74 -2.40
C SER A 159 0.95 13.01 -0.93
N MET A 160 1.17 12.02 -0.05
CA MET A 160 1.02 12.19 1.40
C MET A 160 2.05 13.17 1.98
N LEU A 161 3.29 13.16 1.49
CA LEU A 161 4.34 14.11 1.89
C LEU A 161 4.06 15.50 1.32
N ALA A 162 3.70 15.61 0.04
CA ALA A 162 3.43 16.87 -0.65
C ALA A 162 2.20 17.61 -0.08
N ALA A 163 1.22 16.87 0.49
CA ALA A 163 0.10 17.46 1.23
C ALA A 163 0.53 18.12 2.56
N GLY A 164 1.81 18.07 2.94
CA GLY A 164 2.39 18.82 4.04
C GLY A 164 2.44 20.34 3.77
N LYS A 165 2.86 21.11 4.79
CA LYS A 165 2.84 22.59 4.71
C LYS A 165 3.94 23.20 3.79
N HIS A 166 4.93 22.42 3.37
CA HIS A 166 6.13 22.93 2.69
C HIS A 166 6.11 22.83 1.18
N PHE A 167 5.24 21.99 0.59
CA PHE A 167 5.14 21.82 -0.86
C PHE A 167 3.86 22.49 -1.37
N ILE A 168 4.03 23.66 -2.00
CA ILE A 168 2.91 24.51 -2.44
C ILE A 168 2.67 24.45 -3.96
N HIS A 169 3.40 23.61 -4.69
CA HIS A 169 3.32 23.44 -6.13
C HIS A 169 2.29 22.37 -6.49
N ASP A 170 1.34 22.71 -7.33
CA ASP A 170 0.25 21.84 -7.78
C ASP A 170 -0.02 21.96 -9.30
N GLU A 171 0.96 22.46 -10.04
CA GLU A 171 0.89 22.48 -11.49
C GLU A 171 0.92 21.05 -12.05
N TRP A 172 0.17 20.80 -13.11
CA TRP A 172 -0.05 19.46 -13.68
C TRP A 172 1.23 18.66 -13.96
N TYR A 173 2.31 19.30 -14.32
CA TYR A 173 3.58 18.64 -14.64
C TYR A 173 4.24 17.98 -13.41
N TRP A 174 3.97 18.49 -12.19
CA TRP A 174 4.42 17.83 -10.97
C TRP A 174 3.73 16.48 -10.76
N PHE A 175 2.41 16.41 -11.03
CA PHE A 175 1.66 15.14 -10.93
C PHE A 175 2.19 14.13 -11.95
N VAL A 176 2.41 14.54 -13.19
CA VAL A 176 2.98 13.69 -14.23
C VAL A 176 4.41 13.27 -13.86
N GLY A 177 5.25 14.19 -13.39
CA GLY A 177 6.61 13.92 -12.97
C GLY A 177 6.68 12.84 -11.88
N VAL A 178 5.82 12.92 -10.86
CA VAL A 178 5.76 11.93 -9.77
C VAL A 178 5.33 10.55 -10.29
N LEU A 179 4.37 10.48 -11.20
CA LEU A 179 3.96 9.21 -11.82
C LEU A 179 5.09 8.59 -12.64
N VAL A 180 5.80 9.40 -13.43
CA VAL A 180 6.94 8.95 -14.26
C VAL A 180 8.09 8.47 -13.38
N ILE A 181 8.49 9.25 -12.38
CA ILE A 181 9.55 8.86 -11.43
C ILE A 181 9.16 7.58 -10.69
N GLY A 182 7.92 7.51 -10.20
CA GLY A 182 7.38 6.33 -9.53
C GLY A 182 7.42 5.08 -10.42
N TYR A 183 7.04 5.22 -11.67
CA TYR A 183 7.11 4.13 -12.65
C TYR A 183 8.54 3.61 -12.84
N PHE A 184 9.51 4.49 -13.07
CA PHE A 184 10.91 4.08 -13.25
C PHE A 184 11.51 3.50 -11.97
N ALA A 185 11.21 4.06 -10.80
CA ALA A 185 11.66 3.54 -9.52
C ALA A 185 11.17 2.10 -9.30
N VAL A 186 9.88 1.83 -9.48
CA VAL A 186 9.30 0.50 -9.31
C VAL A 186 9.84 -0.49 -10.34
N ASN A 187 9.99 -0.07 -11.61
CA ASN A 187 10.63 -0.92 -12.63
C ASN A 187 12.08 -1.27 -12.27
N GLY A 188 12.82 -0.32 -11.72
CA GLY A 188 14.16 -0.56 -11.19
C GLY A 188 14.16 -1.64 -10.11
N LEU A 189 13.25 -1.54 -9.14
CA LEU A 189 13.11 -2.53 -8.07
C LEU A 189 12.76 -3.93 -8.60
N TYR A 190 11.83 -4.05 -9.55
CA TYR A 190 11.51 -5.34 -10.17
C TYR A 190 12.72 -5.95 -10.92
N LYS A 191 13.46 -5.12 -11.67
CA LYS A 191 14.69 -5.57 -12.36
C LYS A 191 15.77 -6.04 -11.37
N THR A 192 15.90 -5.33 -10.25
CA THR A 192 16.84 -5.70 -9.19
C THR A 192 16.42 -6.99 -8.51
N ALA A 193 15.15 -7.10 -8.11
CA ALA A 193 14.59 -8.31 -7.46
C ALA A 193 14.80 -9.58 -8.31
N ALA A 194 14.69 -9.47 -9.64
CA ALA A 194 14.92 -10.59 -10.55
C ALA A 194 16.42 -11.03 -10.61
N LYS A 195 17.36 -10.14 -10.24
CA LYS A 195 18.81 -10.43 -10.30
C LYS A 195 19.39 -10.90 -8.96
N VAL A 196 18.83 -10.43 -7.84
CA VAL A 196 19.38 -10.66 -6.48
C VAL A 196 19.13 -12.09 -5.98
N SER A 197 18.24 -12.84 -6.59
CA SER A 197 17.73 -14.10 -6.05
C SER A 197 18.74 -15.25 -5.91
N THR A 198 19.97 -15.14 -6.41
CA THR A 198 20.85 -16.30 -6.49
C THR A 198 22.32 -16.07 -6.08
N ASN A 199 22.74 -14.86 -5.73
CA ASN A 199 24.18 -14.56 -5.50
C ASN A 199 24.37 -13.85 -4.14
N VAL A 200 24.24 -14.59 -3.06
CA VAL A 200 24.73 -14.19 -1.73
C VAL A 200 25.89 -15.09 -1.36
#